data_1d10ba7f902072002ef0628d14ac1285
#
_entry.id   1d10ba7f902072002ef0628d14ac1285
#
_cell.length_a   1.000
_cell.length_b   1.000
_cell.length_c   1.000
_cell.angle_alpha   90.00
_cell.angle_beta   90.00
_cell.angle_gamma   90.00
#
_symmetry.space_group_name_H-M   'P 1'
#
loop_
_entity.id
_entity.type
_entity.pdbx_description
1 polymer ?
#
loop_
_entity_poly.entity_id
_entity_poly.type
_entity_poly.pdbx_seq_one_letter_code
_entity_poly.pdbx_strand_id
1 'polypeptide(L)'
;MAFRQALQLAACGLAGGSAAVLFSAVAVGKPRAGGDAEPRPAEPPAWAGGARPSPGVWDPNWDRREPLSLINLRKRNVESGEEELASKLDHYKAKATRHIFLIRHSQYHVDGSQEKDRTLTPLGREQAELTGLRLASLGLKFNKIVHSSMTRAVETTDIISRHLPGELRRGASMPAAGCGLSSWPLGGHGSCSGEAGRDDGRTQGPPCFSPGVCKVSTDLLREGAPIEPDPPVSHWKPEAVQYYEDGARIEAAFRNYIHRADARQEEDSYEIFICHANVIRYIVCRALQFPPEGWLRLSLNNGSITHLVIRPNGRVALRTLGDTGFMPPDKITRS
;
A
#
# COMPACT_ATOMS: atom_id res chain seq x y z
N MET A 1 51.79 12.71 -3.44
CA MET A 1 52.55 12.81 -4.70
C MET A 1 51.54 13.13 -5.79
N ALA A 2 51.74 14.30 -6.35
CA ALA A 2 50.96 14.88 -7.46
C ALA A 2 51.33 14.22 -8.78
N PHE A 3 50.39 14.12 -9.71
CA PHE A 3 50.70 14.24 -11.13
C PHE A 3 49.60 15.00 -11.85
N ARG A 4 50.03 16.12 -12.33
CA ARG A 4 49.46 17.08 -13.32
C ARG A 4 49.70 16.56 -14.74
N GLN A 5 49.00 17.22 -15.66
CA GLN A 5 49.28 17.50 -17.08
C GLN A 5 48.28 16.85 -18.03
N ALA A 6 47.86 17.44 -19.15
CA ALA A 6 48.12 18.79 -19.72
C ALA A 6 47.07 19.05 -20.80
N LEU A 7 46.81 20.34 -21.00
CA LEU A 7 46.17 20.91 -22.18
C LEU A 7 46.91 20.57 -23.48
N GLN A 8 46.20 20.40 -24.59
CA GLN A 8 46.69 20.82 -25.93
C GLN A 8 45.56 21.40 -26.76
N LEU A 9 45.70 22.70 -26.99
CA LEU A 9 45.02 23.48 -28.04
C LEU A 9 45.72 23.20 -29.39
N ALA A 10 44.93 23.08 -30.44
CA ALA A 10 45.43 23.30 -31.81
C ALA A 10 44.38 24.10 -32.59
N ALA A 11 44.74 25.31 -32.90
CA ALA A 11 44.07 26.23 -33.85
C ALA A 11 44.72 26.15 -35.22
N CYS A 12 43.92 26.16 -36.28
CA CYS A 12 44.21 26.59 -37.67
C CYS A 12 42.85 26.69 -38.35
N GLY A 13 42.38 27.72 -38.99
CA GLY A 13 42.98 28.86 -39.63
C GLY A 13 42.43 29.02 -41.06
N LEU A 14 41.63 30.10 -41.32
CA LEU A 14 41.46 30.84 -42.58
C LEU A 14 40.85 30.07 -43.80
N ALA A 15 39.88 30.53 -44.54
CA ALA A 15 39.62 31.79 -45.22
C ALA A 15 38.37 31.69 -46.13
N GLY A 16 37.59 32.73 -46.20
CA GLY A 16 37.17 33.34 -47.49
C GLY A 16 35.79 32.96 -48.04
N GLY A 17 34.97 33.99 -48.24
CA GLY A 17 33.86 33.93 -49.19
C GLY A 17 32.63 34.77 -48.84
N SER A 18 32.69 36.08 -49.05
CA SER A 18 31.49 36.95 -49.04
C SER A 18 30.56 36.63 -50.20
N ALA A 19 29.28 36.42 -49.92
CA ALA A 19 28.23 36.62 -50.91
C ALA A 19 27.04 37.28 -50.20
N ALA A 20 26.91 38.57 -50.38
CA ALA A 20 25.75 39.34 -50.03
C ALA A 20 24.61 39.03 -51.01
N VAL A 21 23.49 38.53 -50.52
CA VAL A 21 22.22 38.45 -51.24
C VAL A 21 21.23 39.36 -50.56
N LEU A 22 20.96 40.50 -51.15
CA LEU A 22 19.89 41.42 -50.81
C LEU A 22 18.55 40.75 -51.17
N PHE A 23 17.68 40.50 -50.21
CA PHE A 23 16.26 40.26 -50.48
C PHE A 23 15.41 41.32 -49.81
N SER A 24 14.57 41.89 -50.67
CA SER A 24 13.66 42.98 -50.40
C SER A 24 12.66 42.68 -49.31
N ALA A 25 12.46 43.66 -48.43
CA ALA A 25 11.39 43.67 -47.45
C ALA A 25 10.01 43.79 -48.11
N VAL A 26 9.19 42.76 -47.96
CA VAL A 26 7.73 42.87 -48.09
C VAL A 26 7.17 42.91 -46.67
N ALA A 27 6.63 44.04 -46.29
CA ALA A 27 5.94 44.22 -45.02
C ALA A 27 4.61 43.45 -45.08
N VAL A 28 4.57 42.31 -44.42
CA VAL A 28 3.35 41.62 -44.06
C VAL A 28 3.20 41.72 -42.55
N GLY A 29 1.99 42.09 -42.15
CA GLY A 29 1.61 42.48 -40.79
C GLY A 29 2.05 41.53 -39.69
N LYS A 30 2.43 42.09 -38.56
CA LYS A 30 2.77 41.41 -37.30
C LYS A 30 1.67 40.47 -36.89
N PRO A 31 1.92 39.15 -36.71
CA PRO A 31 1.13 38.34 -35.83
C PRO A 31 1.45 38.74 -34.39
N ARG A 32 0.42 38.95 -33.60
CA ARG A 32 0.53 39.11 -32.15
C ARG A 32 1.30 37.94 -31.59
N ALA A 33 2.33 38.21 -30.78
CA ALA A 33 3.04 37.24 -29.98
C ALA A 33 2.03 36.48 -29.10
N GLY A 34 1.75 35.24 -29.47
CA GLY A 34 1.23 34.24 -28.54
C GLY A 34 2.32 33.95 -27.54
N GLY A 35 2.12 34.31 -26.29
CA GLY A 35 3.04 33.90 -25.23
C GLY A 35 3.15 32.38 -25.23
N ASP A 36 4.38 31.89 -25.13
CA ASP A 36 4.68 30.51 -24.83
C ASP A 36 4.05 30.20 -23.49
N ALA A 37 2.85 29.60 -23.56
CA ALA A 37 2.24 29.02 -22.38
C ALA A 37 3.11 27.81 -22.02
N GLU A 38 3.86 27.89 -20.93
CA GLU A 38 4.43 26.71 -20.30
C GLU A 38 3.35 25.62 -20.24
N PRO A 39 3.67 24.36 -20.59
CA PRO A 39 2.72 23.27 -20.46
C PRO A 39 2.24 23.22 -19.02
N ARG A 40 0.97 23.53 -18.79
CA ARG A 40 0.36 23.36 -17.46
C ARG A 40 0.65 21.95 -16.99
N PRO A 41 1.09 21.77 -15.73
CA PRO A 41 1.18 20.44 -15.14
C PRO A 41 -0.14 19.71 -15.41
N ALA A 42 -0.06 18.47 -15.86
CA ALA A 42 -1.24 17.67 -16.14
C ALA A 42 -2.12 17.66 -14.87
N GLU A 43 -3.38 18.06 -15.00
CA GLU A 43 -4.32 18.01 -13.87
C GLU A 43 -4.33 16.58 -13.33
N PRO A 44 -4.22 16.41 -12.00
CA PRO A 44 -4.27 15.09 -11.42
C PRO A 44 -5.59 14.43 -11.82
N PRO A 45 -5.58 13.11 -12.10
CA PRO A 45 -6.77 12.39 -12.55
C PRO A 45 -7.94 12.58 -11.57
N ALA A 46 -9.16 12.59 -12.09
CA ALA A 46 -10.38 12.91 -11.33
C ALA A 46 -10.60 12.06 -10.07
N TRP A 47 -9.97 10.88 -9.98
CA TRP A 47 -9.97 10.08 -8.75
C TRP A 47 -9.08 10.68 -7.63
N ALA A 48 -8.10 11.51 -7.97
CA ALA A 48 -7.30 12.28 -7.02
C ALA A 48 -8.02 13.61 -6.61
N GLY A 49 -9.09 13.96 -7.32
CA GLY A 49 -9.79 15.25 -7.28
C GLY A 49 -11.11 15.28 -6.51
N GLY A 50 -11.31 14.46 -5.50
CA GLY A 50 -12.26 14.84 -4.45
C GLY A 50 -11.78 16.16 -3.85
N ALA A 51 -12.67 17.19 -3.71
CA ALA A 51 -12.30 18.48 -3.13
C ALA A 51 -11.37 18.24 -1.94
N ARG A 52 -10.08 18.58 -2.10
CA ARG A 52 -9.10 18.41 -1.03
C ARG A 52 -9.59 19.28 0.12
N PRO A 53 -9.80 18.74 1.34
CA PRO A 53 -10.03 19.59 2.49
C PRO A 53 -8.92 20.65 2.53
N SER A 54 -9.24 21.86 3.00
CA SER A 54 -8.21 22.88 3.18
C SER A 54 -7.03 22.27 3.93
N PRO A 55 -5.78 22.52 3.52
CA PRO A 55 -4.61 21.93 4.15
C PRO A 55 -4.69 22.09 5.67
N GLY A 56 -4.56 20.97 6.40
CA GLY A 56 -4.61 20.96 7.86
C GLY A 56 -5.99 20.71 8.49
N VAL A 57 -7.06 20.60 7.72
CA VAL A 57 -8.38 20.22 8.23
C VAL A 57 -8.60 18.72 8.06
N TRP A 58 -8.91 18.03 9.16
CA TRP A 58 -9.19 16.61 9.17
C TRP A 58 -10.55 16.30 8.50
N ASP A 59 -10.55 15.46 7.45
CA ASP A 59 -11.79 14.90 6.87
C ASP A 59 -12.23 13.68 7.70
N PRO A 60 -13.33 13.75 8.46
CA PRO A 60 -13.81 12.61 9.26
C PRO A 60 -14.30 11.45 8.40
N ASN A 61 -14.62 11.69 7.13
CA ASN A 61 -15.11 10.68 6.18
C ASN A 61 -14.06 10.26 5.14
N TRP A 62 -12.77 10.35 5.48
CA TRP A 62 -11.65 10.05 4.60
C TRP A 62 -11.67 8.63 4.01
N ASP A 63 -12.23 7.68 4.74
CA ASP A 63 -12.37 6.27 4.34
C ASP A 63 -13.75 5.95 3.72
N ARG A 64 -14.62 6.94 3.57
CA ARG A 64 -16.00 6.81 3.05
C ARG A 64 -16.86 5.83 3.85
N ARG A 65 -16.60 5.68 5.15
CA ARG A 65 -17.30 4.79 6.08
C ARG A 65 -17.95 5.51 7.26
N GLU A 66 -18.08 6.83 7.17
CA GLU A 66 -18.90 7.57 8.13
C GLU A 66 -20.37 7.11 8.00
N PRO A 67 -21.08 6.83 9.11
CA PRO A 67 -22.42 6.27 9.08
C PRO A 67 -23.41 7.03 8.17
N LEU A 68 -23.38 8.36 8.16
CA LEU A 68 -24.21 9.17 7.27
C LEU A 68 -23.94 8.93 5.78
N SER A 69 -22.69 8.64 5.40
CA SER A 69 -22.34 8.37 4.01
C SER A 69 -22.75 6.98 3.53
N LEU A 70 -23.06 6.06 4.46
CA LEU A 70 -23.51 4.70 4.16
C LEU A 70 -25.03 4.58 4.02
N ILE A 71 -25.78 5.59 4.47
CA ILE A 71 -27.24 5.62 4.41
C ILE A 71 -27.68 6.27 3.10
N ASN A 72 -28.56 5.59 2.36
CA ASN A 72 -29.16 6.16 1.16
C ASN A 72 -30.30 7.13 1.54
N LEU A 73 -29.97 8.40 1.71
CA LEU A 73 -30.93 9.45 2.08
C LEU A 73 -32.02 9.70 1.04
N ARG A 74 -31.84 9.27 -0.23
CA ARG A 74 -32.86 9.41 -1.30
C ARG A 74 -34.04 8.45 -1.14
N LYS A 75 -33.87 7.37 -0.38
CA LYS A 75 -34.94 6.39 -0.07
C LYS A 75 -35.64 6.70 1.26
N ARG A 76 -35.43 7.88 1.82
CA ARG A 76 -36.02 8.30 3.07
C ARG A 76 -37.48 8.63 2.83
N ASN A 77 -38.39 7.88 3.47
CA ASN A 77 -39.76 8.35 3.64
C ASN A 77 -39.72 9.54 4.61
N VAL A 78 -40.27 10.68 4.19
CA VAL A 78 -40.24 11.92 5.00
C VAL A 78 -40.99 11.77 6.34
N GLU A 79 -41.80 10.72 6.46
CA GLU A 79 -42.57 10.40 7.68
C GLU A 79 -41.85 9.50 8.68
N SER A 80 -40.72 8.90 8.31
CA SER A 80 -39.91 8.13 9.29
C SER A 80 -39.05 9.08 10.14
N GLY A 81 -39.43 9.21 11.40
CA GLY A 81 -38.90 10.18 12.33
C GLY A 81 -37.41 10.10 12.61
N GLU A 82 -36.89 11.05 13.38
CA GLU A 82 -35.47 11.14 13.80
C GLU A 82 -34.98 9.87 14.51
N GLU A 83 -35.85 9.14 15.19
CA GLU A 83 -35.53 7.88 15.89
C GLU A 83 -35.14 6.75 14.91
N GLU A 84 -35.80 6.62 13.75
CA GLU A 84 -35.45 5.63 12.74
C GLU A 84 -34.07 5.96 12.10
N LEU A 85 -33.78 7.24 11.90
CA LEU A 85 -32.47 7.66 11.42
C LEU A 85 -31.38 7.38 12.43
N ALA A 86 -31.60 7.67 13.71
CA ALA A 86 -30.67 7.39 14.79
C ALA A 86 -30.36 5.89 14.90
N SER A 87 -31.40 5.04 14.84
CA SER A 87 -31.24 3.58 14.84
C SER A 87 -30.44 3.08 13.62
N LYS A 88 -30.71 3.61 12.42
CA LYS A 88 -29.92 3.28 11.21
C LYS A 88 -28.47 3.73 11.33
N LEU A 89 -28.23 4.93 11.86
CA LEU A 89 -26.88 5.44 12.09
C LEU A 89 -26.08 4.55 13.04
N ASP A 90 -26.72 4.11 14.14
CA ASP A 90 -26.05 3.23 15.11
C ASP A 90 -25.70 1.86 14.50
N HIS A 91 -26.57 1.35 13.59
CA HIS A 91 -26.30 0.11 12.86
C HIS A 91 -25.03 0.17 11.97
N TYR A 92 -24.71 1.32 11.41
CA TYR A 92 -23.53 1.52 10.55
C TYR A 92 -22.31 2.03 11.31
N LYS A 93 -22.43 2.32 12.60
CA LYS A 93 -21.32 2.84 13.40
C LYS A 93 -20.29 1.76 13.70
N ALA A 94 -19.05 2.03 13.34
CA ALA A 94 -17.93 1.17 13.74
C ALA A 94 -17.80 1.13 15.26
N LYS A 95 -17.54 -0.04 15.83
CA LYS A 95 -17.41 -0.27 17.28
C LYS A 95 -15.96 -0.57 17.67
N ALA A 96 -15.24 -1.28 16.83
CA ALA A 96 -13.93 -1.81 17.10
C ALA A 96 -12.80 -0.92 16.56
N THR A 97 -11.62 -1.01 17.18
CA THR A 97 -10.37 -0.40 16.72
C THR A 97 -9.63 -1.39 15.82
N ARG A 98 -9.02 -0.90 14.75
CA ARG A 98 -8.12 -1.69 13.92
C ARG A 98 -6.67 -1.29 14.16
N HIS A 99 -5.84 -2.25 14.51
CA HIS A 99 -4.39 -2.12 14.64
C HIS A 99 -3.73 -2.69 13.40
N ILE A 100 -3.12 -1.83 12.60
CA ILE A 100 -2.51 -2.15 11.31
C ILE A 100 -1.00 -2.08 11.43
N PHE A 101 -0.33 -3.22 11.27
CA PHE A 101 1.11 -3.36 11.29
C PHE A 101 1.61 -3.47 9.84
N LEU A 102 2.20 -2.40 9.33
CA LEU A 102 2.81 -2.37 8.00
C LEU A 102 4.28 -2.72 8.14
N ILE A 103 4.71 -3.78 7.46
CA ILE A 103 6.08 -4.31 7.54
C ILE A 103 6.72 -4.21 6.17
N ARG A 104 7.86 -3.54 6.09
CA ARG A 104 8.66 -3.57 4.88
C ARG A 104 9.33 -4.94 4.76
N HIS A 105 9.32 -5.54 3.56
CA HIS A 105 10.08 -6.75 3.29
C HIS A 105 11.54 -6.61 3.74
N SER A 106 12.18 -7.71 4.08
CA SER A 106 13.59 -7.77 4.50
C SER A 106 14.54 -7.59 3.31
N GLN A 107 15.85 -7.48 3.58
CA GLN A 107 16.88 -7.32 2.56
C GLN A 107 16.85 -8.47 1.55
N TYR A 108 17.04 -8.16 0.27
CA TYR A 108 16.94 -9.10 -0.83
C TYR A 108 18.03 -8.86 -1.89
N HIS A 109 18.21 -9.80 -2.80
CA HIS A 109 19.11 -9.69 -3.95
C HIS A 109 18.53 -8.74 -4.98
N VAL A 110 19.08 -7.52 -5.08
CA VAL A 110 18.59 -6.46 -5.98
C VAL A 110 18.96 -6.68 -7.43
N ASP A 111 20.00 -7.45 -7.68
CA ASP A 111 20.60 -7.79 -8.97
C ASP A 111 19.90 -8.94 -9.69
N GLY A 112 18.90 -9.56 -9.07
CA GLY A 112 18.08 -10.58 -9.71
C GLY A 112 17.43 -10.09 -10.99
N SER A 113 17.64 -10.80 -12.11
CA SER A 113 17.14 -10.45 -13.43
C SER A 113 15.61 -10.55 -13.55
N GLN A 114 15.01 -11.45 -12.81
CA GLN A 114 13.57 -11.69 -12.75
C GLN A 114 13.07 -11.53 -11.30
N GLU A 115 11.77 -11.29 -11.14
CA GLU A 115 11.17 -11.14 -9.81
C GLU A 115 11.40 -12.39 -8.91
N LYS A 116 11.36 -13.59 -9.49
CA LYS A 116 11.62 -14.83 -8.76
C LYS A 116 13.04 -14.94 -8.21
N ASP A 117 14.01 -14.24 -8.82
CA ASP A 117 15.43 -14.28 -8.44
C ASP A 117 15.72 -13.28 -7.30
N ARG A 118 14.79 -12.37 -7.03
CA ARG A 118 14.89 -11.35 -5.99
C ARG A 118 14.48 -11.89 -4.62
N THR A 119 15.15 -12.99 -4.23
CA THR A 119 14.96 -13.67 -2.94
C THR A 119 15.65 -12.93 -1.81
N LEU A 120 15.32 -13.25 -0.55
CA LEU A 120 15.98 -12.67 0.61
C LEU A 120 17.45 -13.11 0.67
N THR A 121 18.32 -12.15 1.04
CA THR A 121 19.71 -12.46 1.41
C THR A 121 19.75 -13.24 2.74
N PRO A 122 20.87 -13.85 3.11
CA PRO A 122 21.04 -14.41 4.45
C PRO A 122 20.73 -13.40 5.57
N LEU A 123 21.19 -12.15 5.44
CA LEU A 123 20.88 -11.08 6.38
C LEU A 123 19.38 -10.73 6.35
N GLY A 124 18.75 -10.72 5.17
CA GLY A 124 17.32 -10.50 5.06
C GLY A 124 16.48 -11.57 5.77
N ARG A 125 16.92 -12.82 5.77
CA ARG A 125 16.26 -13.90 6.52
C ARG A 125 16.37 -13.66 8.03
N GLU A 126 17.55 -13.27 8.52
CA GLU A 126 17.75 -12.90 9.93
C GLU A 126 16.87 -11.70 10.34
N GLN A 127 16.76 -10.66 9.49
CA GLN A 127 15.87 -9.53 9.72
C GLN A 127 14.42 -9.98 9.86
N ALA A 128 13.94 -10.86 8.98
CA ALA A 128 12.59 -11.41 9.02
C ALA A 128 12.34 -12.22 10.30
N GLU A 129 13.32 -13.03 10.75
CA GLU A 129 13.28 -13.76 12.01
C GLU A 129 13.13 -12.79 13.20
N LEU A 130 13.98 -11.77 13.28
CA LEU A 130 13.93 -10.76 14.35
C LEU A 130 12.59 -10.02 14.36
N THR A 131 12.05 -9.68 13.19
CA THR A 131 10.73 -9.05 13.07
C THR A 131 9.62 -9.97 13.55
N GLY A 132 9.67 -11.26 13.18
CA GLY A 132 8.74 -12.28 13.65
C GLY A 132 8.76 -12.45 15.16
N LEU A 133 9.94 -12.55 15.75
CA LEU A 133 10.14 -12.63 17.22
C LEU A 133 9.60 -11.37 17.91
N ARG A 134 9.84 -10.18 17.33
CA ARG A 134 9.31 -8.93 17.87
C ARG A 134 7.79 -8.93 17.89
N LEU A 135 7.14 -9.32 16.79
CA LEU A 135 5.68 -9.39 16.72
C LEU A 135 5.13 -10.41 17.72
N ALA A 136 5.76 -11.58 17.85
CA ALA A 136 5.37 -12.58 18.85
C ALA A 136 5.49 -12.05 20.28
N SER A 137 6.55 -11.29 20.58
CA SER A 137 6.78 -10.72 21.92
C SER A 137 5.73 -9.67 22.34
N LEU A 138 4.96 -9.14 21.38
CA LEU A 138 3.86 -8.23 21.70
C LEU A 138 2.67 -8.92 22.39
N GLY A 139 2.60 -10.26 22.36
CA GLY A 139 1.51 -11.03 22.95
C GLY A 139 0.15 -10.79 22.28
N LEU A 140 0.12 -10.24 21.08
CA LEU A 140 -1.09 -9.91 20.34
C LEU A 140 -1.59 -11.10 19.52
N LYS A 141 -2.90 -11.27 19.44
CA LYS A 141 -3.52 -12.26 18.56
C LYS A 141 -3.76 -11.61 17.19
N PHE A 142 -2.88 -11.90 16.25
CA PHE A 142 -3.05 -11.41 14.87
C PHE A 142 -4.16 -12.18 14.15
N ASN A 143 -5.09 -11.44 13.55
CA ASN A 143 -6.26 -11.98 12.87
C ASN A 143 -5.94 -12.35 11.40
N LYS A 144 -5.08 -11.57 10.74
CA LYS A 144 -4.85 -11.66 9.31
C LYS A 144 -3.45 -11.19 8.93
N ILE A 145 -2.87 -11.84 7.92
CA ILE A 145 -1.68 -11.37 7.22
C ILE A 145 -2.06 -11.14 5.75
N VAL A 146 -1.84 -9.93 5.26
CA VAL A 146 -1.94 -9.59 3.84
C VAL A 146 -0.54 -9.25 3.34
N HIS A 147 -0.12 -9.83 2.23
CA HIS A 147 1.23 -9.57 1.73
C HIS A 147 1.26 -9.33 0.22
N SER A 148 2.27 -8.59 -0.22
CA SER A 148 2.56 -8.43 -1.64
C SER A 148 2.90 -9.78 -2.27
N SER A 149 2.53 -9.97 -3.53
CA SER A 149 2.88 -11.16 -4.33
C SER A 149 4.36 -11.21 -4.75
N MET A 150 5.15 -10.16 -4.48
CA MET A 150 6.58 -10.13 -4.84
C MET A 150 7.40 -11.06 -3.94
N THR A 151 8.35 -11.79 -4.53
CA THR A 151 9.12 -12.88 -3.91
C THR A 151 9.68 -12.50 -2.54
N ARG A 152 10.33 -11.34 -2.42
CA ARG A 152 10.91 -10.86 -1.15
C ARG A 152 9.88 -10.65 -0.05
N ALA A 153 8.66 -10.22 -0.42
CA ALA A 153 7.57 -10.03 0.54
C ALA A 153 6.95 -11.39 0.95
N VAL A 154 6.82 -12.31 0.01
CA VAL A 154 6.37 -13.68 0.27
C VAL A 154 7.31 -14.39 1.24
N GLU A 155 8.63 -14.40 0.96
CA GLU A 155 9.62 -15.04 1.83
C GLU A 155 9.67 -14.38 3.22
N THR A 156 9.58 -13.05 3.30
CA THR A 156 9.48 -12.34 4.59
C THR A 156 8.24 -12.79 5.36
N THR A 157 7.11 -12.94 4.68
CA THR A 157 5.85 -13.41 5.28
C THR A 157 5.97 -14.81 5.83
N ASP A 158 6.58 -15.71 5.06
CA ASP A 158 6.73 -17.12 5.46
C ASP A 158 7.62 -17.28 6.70
N ILE A 159 8.65 -16.46 6.82
CA ILE A 159 9.51 -16.46 7.99
C ILE A 159 8.78 -15.88 9.21
N ILE A 160 8.20 -14.68 9.09
CA ILE A 160 7.48 -14.01 10.19
C ILE A 160 6.37 -14.90 10.73
N SER A 161 5.58 -15.52 9.85
CA SER A 161 4.41 -16.29 10.28
C SER A 161 4.74 -17.51 11.14
N ARG A 162 5.95 -18.07 11.02
CA ARG A 162 6.40 -19.19 11.86
C ARG A 162 6.49 -18.85 13.35
N HIS A 163 6.68 -17.56 13.67
CA HIS A 163 6.79 -17.07 15.04
C HIS A 163 5.43 -16.68 15.64
N LEU A 164 4.38 -16.54 14.82
CA LEU A 164 3.09 -16.09 15.30
C LEU A 164 2.28 -17.26 15.91
N PRO A 165 1.57 -17.03 17.03
CA PRO A 165 0.75 -18.07 17.66
C PRO A 165 -0.34 -18.54 16.68
N GLY A 166 -0.36 -19.83 16.39
CA GLY A 166 -1.28 -20.49 15.44
C GLY A 166 -0.61 -21.45 14.45
N GLU A 167 0.68 -21.34 14.15
CA GLU A 167 1.41 -22.31 13.30
C GLU A 167 2.16 -23.40 14.09
N LEU A 168 2.27 -23.30 15.39
CA LEU A 168 3.10 -24.15 16.26
C LEU A 168 2.57 -25.59 16.50
N ARG A 169 1.68 -26.14 15.66
CA ARG A 169 1.20 -27.53 15.79
C ARG A 169 1.46 -28.45 14.59
N ARG A 170 2.50 -28.20 13.78
CA ARG A 170 2.90 -29.18 12.77
C ARG A 170 4.21 -29.96 13.11
N GLY A 171 4.67 -29.92 14.34
CA GLY A 171 5.95 -30.51 14.74
C GLY A 171 5.93 -31.49 15.91
N ALA A 172 4.77 -31.93 16.41
CA ALA A 172 4.69 -33.01 17.41
C ALA A 172 3.96 -34.20 16.80
N SER A 173 4.68 -35.20 16.32
CA SER A 173 4.15 -36.51 16.02
C SER A 173 3.59 -37.12 17.30
N MET A 174 2.27 -37.13 17.44
CA MET A 174 1.60 -37.97 18.45
C MET A 174 1.62 -39.43 17.99
N PRO A 175 1.89 -40.39 18.89
CA PRO A 175 1.84 -41.80 18.55
C PRO A 175 0.41 -42.21 18.20
N ALA A 176 0.29 -43.05 17.17
CA ALA A 176 -0.96 -43.60 16.68
C ALA A 176 -1.69 -44.38 17.79
N ALA A 177 -2.74 -43.79 18.32
CA ALA A 177 -3.78 -44.54 19.07
C ALA A 177 -4.88 -44.88 18.06
N GLY A 178 -5.06 -46.19 17.85
CA GLY A 178 -6.03 -46.73 16.89
C GLY A 178 -7.46 -46.29 17.24
N CYS A 179 -8.19 -45.89 16.20
CA CYS A 179 -9.64 -45.75 16.29
C CYS A 179 -10.29 -46.49 15.13
N GLY A 180 -11.21 -47.37 15.54
CA GLY A 180 -11.90 -48.33 14.70
C GLY A 180 -12.77 -47.71 13.61
N LEU A 181 -12.90 -48.46 12.55
CA LEU A 181 -13.83 -48.31 11.45
C LEU A 181 -15.29 -48.27 11.95
N SER A 182 -16.00 -47.20 11.63
CA SER A 182 -17.46 -47.25 11.52
C SER A 182 -17.89 -46.61 10.20
N SER A 183 -18.54 -47.44 9.40
CA SER A 183 -19.10 -47.20 8.10
C SER A 183 -20.25 -46.19 8.08
N TRP A 184 -20.23 -45.28 7.09
CA TRP A 184 -21.39 -44.45 6.75
C TRP A 184 -21.94 -44.83 5.37
N PRO A 185 -23.28 -44.88 5.22
CA PRO A 185 -23.93 -45.31 4.01
C PRO A 185 -24.05 -44.20 2.96
N LEU A 186 -23.90 -44.62 1.71
CA LEU A 186 -24.21 -43.87 0.49
C LEU A 186 -25.75 -43.70 0.33
N GLY A 187 -26.15 -42.52 -0.12
CA GLY A 187 -27.47 -42.35 -0.75
C GLY A 187 -28.09 -40.96 -0.57
N GLY A 188 -28.34 -40.28 -1.72
CA GLY A 188 -29.25 -39.14 -1.77
C GLY A 188 -28.94 -38.10 -2.81
N HIS A 189 -29.38 -38.34 -4.08
CA HIS A 189 -29.52 -37.30 -5.09
C HIS A 189 -30.62 -36.31 -4.66
N GLY A 190 -30.25 -35.02 -4.52
CA GLY A 190 -31.19 -33.92 -4.34
C GLY A 190 -30.85 -32.80 -5.33
N SER A 191 -31.67 -32.63 -6.35
CA SER A 191 -31.64 -31.48 -7.25
C SER A 191 -32.18 -30.26 -6.52
N CYS A 192 -31.42 -29.19 -6.44
CA CYS A 192 -31.90 -27.89 -6.02
C CYS A 192 -31.85 -26.92 -7.20
N SER A 193 -32.99 -26.63 -7.75
CA SER A 193 -33.27 -25.43 -8.54
C SER A 193 -33.33 -24.24 -7.59
N GLY A 194 -32.40 -23.28 -7.72
CA GLY A 194 -32.31 -22.08 -6.90
C GLY A 194 -32.22 -20.83 -7.75
N GLU A 195 -33.09 -19.90 -7.49
CA GLU A 195 -33.26 -18.61 -8.13
C GLU A 195 -32.00 -17.76 -8.13
N ALA A 196 -31.80 -17.04 -9.25
CA ALA A 196 -30.72 -16.09 -9.46
C ALA A 196 -30.90 -14.83 -8.58
N GLY A 197 -30.17 -14.78 -7.47
CA GLY A 197 -29.95 -13.57 -6.68
C GLY A 197 -28.87 -12.72 -7.32
N ARG A 198 -29.13 -11.42 -7.50
CA ARG A 198 -28.18 -10.44 -8.04
C ARG A 198 -26.94 -10.34 -7.18
N ASP A 199 -25.80 -10.64 -7.79
CA ASP A 199 -24.45 -10.51 -7.22
C ASP A 199 -24.06 -9.03 -7.20
N ASP A 200 -23.94 -8.46 -6.01
CA ASP A 200 -23.44 -7.09 -5.78
C ASP A 200 -21.92 -7.11 -5.56
N GLY A 201 -21.19 -7.50 -6.55
CA GLY A 201 -19.75 -7.29 -6.83
C GLY A 201 -18.77 -6.98 -5.68
N ARG A 202 -19.02 -7.48 -4.45
CA ARG A 202 -18.05 -7.45 -3.34
C ARG A 202 -17.33 -8.78 -3.25
N THR A 203 -16.17 -8.87 -3.84
CA THR A 203 -15.24 -9.98 -3.64
C THR A 203 -14.77 -10.02 -2.18
N GLN A 204 -15.57 -10.64 -1.33
CA GLN A 204 -15.08 -11.18 -0.08
C GLN A 204 -14.26 -12.42 -0.43
N GLY A 205 -12.95 -12.40 -0.20
CA GLY A 205 -12.10 -13.57 -0.35
C GLY A 205 -12.65 -14.75 0.50
N PRO A 206 -12.34 -15.99 0.13
CA PRO A 206 -12.90 -17.18 0.77
C PRO A 206 -12.65 -17.17 2.29
N PRO A 207 -13.59 -17.62 3.12
CA PRO A 207 -13.40 -17.72 4.55
C PRO A 207 -12.26 -18.69 4.87
N CYS A 208 -11.27 -18.21 5.65
CA CYS A 208 -10.15 -19.03 6.08
C CYS A 208 -10.57 -19.99 7.19
N PHE A 209 -10.79 -21.26 6.87
CA PHE A 209 -11.16 -22.32 7.81
C PHE A 209 -9.96 -23.08 8.42
N SER A 210 -8.74 -22.54 8.35
CA SER A 210 -7.57 -23.19 8.95
C SER A 210 -7.29 -22.64 10.36
N PRO A 211 -6.81 -23.48 11.31
CA PRO A 211 -6.44 -23.05 12.65
C PRO A 211 -5.07 -22.32 12.66
N GLY A 212 -4.91 -21.28 11.89
CA GLY A 212 -3.73 -20.45 11.76
C GLY A 212 -4.13 -19.04 11.35
N VAL A 213 -3.17 -18.11 11.37
CA VAL A 213 -3.40 -16.75 10.87
C VAL A 213 -3.69 -16.82 9.37
N CYS A 214 -4.81 -16.24 8.93
CA CYS A 214 -5.21 -16.20 7.53
C CYS A 214 -4.20 -15.38 6.70
N LYS A 215 -3.55 -16.00 5.69
CA LYS A 215 -2.60 -15.35 4.78
C LYS A 215 -3.28 -15.07 3.44
N VAL A 216 -3.19 -13.83 2.97
CA VAL A 216 -3.74 -13.40 1.68
C VAL A 216 -2.65 -12.72 0.85
N SER A 217 -2.34 -13.27 -0.31
CA SER A 217 -1.44 -12.65 -1.29
C SER A 217 -2.21 -11.69 -2.20
N THR A 218 -1.60 -10.55 -2.55
CA THR A 218 -2.24 -9.56 -3.41
C THR A 218 -1.23 -8.76 -4.24
N ASP A 219 -1.58 -8.50 -5.50
CA ASP A 219 -0.81 -7.61 -6.37
C ASP A 219 -1.01 -6.13 -6.03
N LEU A 220 -2.07 -5.77 -5.34
CA LEU A 220 -2.32 -4.39 -4.92
C LEU A 220 -1.20 -3.80 -4.07
N LEU A 221 -0.50 -4.64 -3.30
CA LEU A 221 0.60 -4.24 -2.41
C LEU A 221 1.99 -4.33 -3.06
N ARG A 222 2.11 -4.61 -4.37
CA ARG A 222 3.40 -4.62 -5.07
C ARG A 222 4.06 -3.25 -5.02
N GLU A 223 5.42 -3.22 -5.04
CA GLU A 223 6.18 -1.97 -5.07
C GLU A 223 5.85 -1.16 -6.33
N GLY A 224 6.00 0.16 -6.24
CA GLY A 224 5.75 1.06 -7.34
C GLY A 224 5.90 2.52 -6.97
N ALA A 225 5.58 3.38 -7.94
CA ALA A 225 5.64 4.84 -7.84
C ALA A 225 4.25 5.41 -7.53
N PRO A 226 3.93 5.76 -6.27
CA PRO A 226 2.55 6.13 -5.92
C PRO A 226 2.09 7.48 -6.50
N ILE A 227 2.97 8.46 -6.49
CA ILE A 227 2.76 9.83 -6.99
C ILE A 227 4.13 10.50 -7.11
N GLU A 228 4.28 11.50 -7.96
CA GLU A 228 5.51 12.27 -8.04
C GLU A 228 5.84 12.90 -6.69
N PRO A 229 7.07 12.71 -6.16
CA PRO A 229 7.43 13.24 -4.85
C PRO A 229 7.70 14.73 -4.89
N ASP A 230 7.36 15.42 -3.82
CA ASP A 230 7.77 16.81 -3.57
C ASP A 230 8.66 16.86 -2.30
N PRO A 231 9.93 17.37 -2.38
CA PRO A 231 10.63 17.77 -3.60
C PRO A 231 10.97 16.61 -4.53
N PRO A 232 11.05 16.85 -5.83
CA PRO A 232 11.46 15.83 -6.80
C PRO A 232 12.90 15.40 -6.55
N VAL A 233 13.23 14.14 -6.87
CA VAL A 233 14.58 13.59 -6.73
C VAL A 233 15.17 13.27 -8.09
N SER A 234 16.48 13.50 -8.25
CA SER A 234 17.17 13.31 -9.52
C SER A 234 17.55 11.86 -9.81
N HIS A 235 17.82 11.07 -8.76
CA HIS A 235 18.34 9.70 -8.85
C HIS A 235 17.26 8.64 -9.09
N TRP A 236 15.99 8.99 -9.00
CA TRP A 236 14.86 8.09 -9.22
C TRP A 236 13.71 8.87 -9.85
N LYS A 237 13.52 8.67 -11.12
CA LYS A 237 12.52 9.41 -11.91
C LYS A 237 11.78 8.44 -12.84
N PRO A 238 10.75 7.76 -12.35
CA PRO A 238 9.88 6.95 -13.19
C PRO A 238 9.22 7.76 -14.30
N GLU A 239 8.81 7.08 -15.36
CA GLU A 239 8.02 7.71 -16.40
C GLU A 239 6.62 8.11 -15.87
N ALA A 240 5.99 9.11 -16.47
CA ALA A 240 4.68 9.60 -16.04
C ALA A 240 3.60 8.51 -16.05
N VAL A 241 3.65 7.60 -17.01
CA VAL A 241 2.72 6.46 -17.11
C VAL A 241 2.85 5.54 -15.90
N GLN A 242 4.06 5.33 -15.39
CA GLN A 242 4.31 4.47 -14.22
C GLN A 242 3.71 5.06 -12.94
N TYR A 243 3.81 6.38 -12.73
CA TYR A 243 3.10 7.04 -11.63
C TYR A 243 1.59 6.88 -11.74
N TYR A 244 1.07 6.88 -12.96
CA TYR A 244 -0.35 6.75 -13.18
C TYR A 244 -0.86 5.35 -12.84
N GLU A 245 -0.19 4.31 -13.36
CA GLU A 245 -0.57 2.91 -13.15
C GLU A 245 -0.34 2.46 -11.71
N ASP A 246 0.85 2.66 -11.18
CA ASP A 246 1.20 2.28 -9.82
C ASP A 246 0.41 3.09 -8.79
N GLY A 247 0.23 4.40 -9.04
CA GLY A 247 -0.54 5.27 -8.15
C GLY A 247 -1.99 4.82 -8.01
N ALA A 248 -2.65 4.48 -9.13
CA ALA A 248 -4.02 3.97 -9.10
C ALA A 248 -4.10 2.65 -8.31
N ARG A 249 -3.15 1.72 -8.52
CA ARG A 249 -3.07 0.45 -7.83
C ARG A 249 -2.84 0.61 -6.32
N ILE A 250 -1.88 1.48 -5.93
CA ILE A 250 -1.54 1.72 -4.53
C ILE A 250 -2.67 2.47 -3.81
N GLU A 251 -3.34 3.43 -4.48
CA GLU A 251 -4.55 4.07 -3.93
C GLU A 251 -5.70 3.06 -3.76
N ALA A 252 -5.86 2.13 -4.70
CA ALA A 252 -6.84 1.04 -4.55
C ALA A 252 -6.50 0.15 -3.35
N ALA A 253 -5.20 -0.18 -3.13
CA ALA A 253 -4.76 -0.90 -1.94
C ALA A 253 -5.10 -0.14 -0.65
N PHE A 254 -4.82 1.17 -0.61
CA PHE A 254 -5.17 2.02 0.52
C PHE A 254 -6.66 1.96 0.82
N ARG A 255 -7.53 2.19 -0.16
CA ARG A 255 -8.98 2.19 0.03
C ARG A 255 -9.54 0.83 0.45
N ASN A 256 -8.95 -0.25 -0.06
CA ASN A 256 -9.41 -1.61 0.21
C ASN A 256 -9.04 -2.10 1.60
N TYR A 257 -7.87 -1.69 2.11
CA TYR A 257 -7.32 -2.25 3.35
C TYR A 257 -7.29 -1.27 4.52
N ILE A 258 -7.17 0.03 4.26
CA ILE A 258 -6.95 1.04 5.31
C ILE A 258 -8.23 1.85 5.50
N HIS A 259 -9.02 1.48 6.47
CA HIS A 259 -10.30 2.09 6.80
C HIS A 259 -10.71 1.69 8.22
N ARG A 260 -11.70 2.37 8.81
CA ARG A 260 -12.26 1.95 10.11
C ARG A 260 -12.92 0.57 10.04
N ALA A 261 -13.12 -0.06 11.19
CA ALA A 261 -13.75 -1.36 11.30
C ALA A 261 -15.15 -1.39 10.65
N ASP A 262 -15.56 -2.56 10.18
CA ASP A 262 -16.95 -2.79 9.79
C ASP A 262 -17.85 -2.70 11.03
N ALA A 263 -19.08 -2.22 10.86
CA ALA A 263 -20.03 -2.11 11.96
C ALA A 263 -20.38 -3.45 12.65
N ARG A 264 -20.18 -4.56 11.94
CA ARG A 264 -20.38 -5.93 12.46
C ARG A 264 -19.17 -6.43 13.27
N GLN A 265 -18.04 -5.76 13.17
CA GLN A 265 -16.85 -6.11 13.93
C GLN A 265 -16.99 -5.53 15.34
N GLU A 266 -17.08 -6.40 16.35
CA GLU A 266 -17.26 -5.99 17.74
C GLU A 266 -15.93 -5.92 18.50
N GLU A 267 -14.96 -6.77 18.14
CA GLU A 267 -13.67 -6.84 18.81
C GLU A 267 -12.59 -6.11 17.99
N ASP A 268 -11.59 -5.55 18.69
CA ASP A 268 -10.41 -4.96 18.07
C ASP A 268 -9.65 -5.98 17.24
N SER A 269 -9.13 -5.57 16.08
CA SER A 269 -8.35 -6.42 15.19
C SER A 269 -6.88 -6.00 15.12
N TYR A 270 -6.02 -7.00 14.95
CA TYR A 270 -4.58 -6.85 14.76
C TYR A 270 -4.20 -7.49 13.43
N GLU A 271 -3.86 -6.67 12.45
CA GLU A 271 -3.64 -7.09 11.07
C GLU A 271 -2.21 -6.76 10.63
N ILE A 272 -1.54 -7.70 9.96
CA ILE A 272 -0.20 -7.52 9.44
C ILE A 272 -0.28 -7.35 7.92
N PHE A 273 0.42 -6.34 7.40
CA PHE A 273 0.59 -6.08 5.98
C PHE A 273 2.07 -6.08 5.65
N ILE A 274 2.53 -7.04 4.84
CA ILE A 274 3.93 -7.15 4.43
C ILE A 274 4.06 -6.70 2.99
N CYS A 275 4.73 -5.56 2.81
CA CYS A 275 4.84 -4.92 1.51
C CYS A 275 6.14 -4.12 1.37
N HIS A 276 6.14 -2.97 0.74
CA HIS A 276 7.32 -2.26 0.26
C HIS A 276 7.36 -0.83 0.79
N ALA A 277 8.54 -0.21 0.68
CA ALA A 277 8.78 1.10 1.25
C ALA A 277 7.83 2.18 0.69
N ASN A 278 7.67 2.27 -0.62
CA ASN A 278 6.86 3.33 -1.23
C ASN A 278 5.37 3.16 -0.91
N VAL A 279 4.90 1.91 -0.90
CA VAL A 279 3.53 1.57 -0.52
C VAL A 279 3.24 1.99 0.93
N ILE A 280 4.12 1.64 1.89
CA ILE A 280 3.96 2.01 3.30
C ILE A 280 3.99 3.52 3.48
N ARG A 281 4.95 4.20 2.87
CA ARG A 281 5.11 5.66 2.93
C ARG A 281 3.85 6.37 2.45
N TYR A 282 3.32 5.94 1.30
CA TYR A 282 2.09 6.49 0.73
C TYR A 282 0.88 6.23 1.65
N ILE A 283 0.71 4.99 2.12
CA ILE A 283 -0.36 4.63 3.06
C ILE A 283 -0.31 5.52 4.31
N VAL A 284 0.87 5.74 4.89
CA VAL A 284 1.04 6.58 6.08
C VAL A 284 0.60 8.03 5.79
N CYS A 285 1.07 8.63 4.68
CA CYS A 285 0.68 9.98 4.30
C CYS A 285 -0.84 10.07 4.10
N ARG A 286 -1.44 9.13 3.39
CA ARG A 286 -2.89 9.10 3.13
C ARG A 286 -3.71 8.92 4.41
N ALA A 287 -3.31 7.98 5.28
CA ALA A 287 -4.02 7.69 6.52
C ALA A 287 -3.99 8.86 7.51
N LEU A 288 -2.89 9.61 7.53
CA LEU A 288 -2.72 10.81 8.37
C LEU A 288 -3.19 12.09 7.69
N GLN A 289 -3.68 12.00 6.47
CA GLN A 289 -4.12 13.14 5.65
C GLN A 289 -3.02 14.19 5.43
N PHE A 290 -1.75 13.74 5.41
CA PHE A 290 -0.64 14.55 4.95
C PHE A 290 -0.65 14.63 3.41
N PRO A 291 -0.04 15.66 2.81
CA PRO A 291 0.16 15.69 1.37
C PRO A 291 0.84 14.40 0.90
N PRO A 292 0.19 13.59 0.04
CA PRO A 292 0.75 12.31 -0.37
C PRO A 292 2.07 12.45 -1.13
N GLU A 293 2.32 13.58 -1.77
CA GLU A 293 3.57 13.93 -2.45
C GLU A 293 4.78 13.94 -1.50
N GLY A 294 4.55 14.11 -0.20
CA GLY A 294 5.59 14.06 0.85
C GLY A 294 6.08 12.65 1.21
N TRP A 295 5.59 11.61 0.57
CA TRP A 295 5.87 10.21 0.93
C TRP A 295 7.37 9.86 0.95
N LEU A 296 8.17 10.45 0.06
CA LEU A 296 9.61 10.16 -0.03
C LEU A 296 10.43 10.80 1.10
N ARG A 297 9.82 11.72 1.88
CA ARG A 297 10.43 12.29 3.09
C ARG A 297 10.48 11.30 4.26
N LEU A 298 9.74 10.18 4.19
CA LEU A 298 9.72 9.14 5.19
C LEU A 298 10.81 8.10 4.89
N SER A 299 11.55 7.68 5.91
CA SER A 299 12.58 6.64 5.78
C SER A 299 12.14 5.35 6.46
N LEU A 300 12.34 4.22 5.79
CA LEU A 300 11.99 2.90 6.30
C LEU A 300 13.15 1.93 6.06
N ASN A 301 13.56 1.20 7.09
CA ASN A 301 14.56 0.14 6.99
C ASN A 301 13.91 -1.19 6.57
N ASN A 302 14.71 -2.13 6.09
CA ASN A 302 14.26 -3.49 5.80
C ASN A 302 13.78 -4.20 7.07
N GLY A 303 12.69 -4.95 6.98
CA GLY A 303 12.08 -5.63 8.12
C GLY A 303 11.46 -4.70 9.18
N SER A 304 11.44 -3.38 8.96
CA SER A 304 10.90 -2.43 9.92
C SER A 304 9.39 -2.51 10.09
N ILE A 305 8.91 -2.15 11.28
CA ILE A 305 7.50 -2.17 11.66
C ILE A 305 6.96 -0.74 11.73
N THR A 306 5.87 -0.49 11.02
CA THR A 306 5.07 0.74 11.13
C THR A 306 3.70 0.38 11.67
N HIS A 307 3.24 1.06 12.73
CA HIS A 307 1.98 0.74 13.40
C HIS A 307 0.99 1.90 13.31
N LEU A 308 -0.09 1.71 12.57
CA LEU A 308 -1.25 2.59 12.50
C LEU A 308 -2.40 2.05 13.37
N VAL A 309 -3.11 2.95 14.03
CA VAL A 309 -4.30 2.63 14.81
C VAL A 309 -5.48 3.42 14.27
N ILE A 310 -6.50 2.75 13.79
CA ILE A 310 -7.71 3.35 13.22
C ILE A 310 -8.84 3.13 14.23
N ARG A 311 -9.33 4.23 14.80
CA ARG A 311 -10.39 4.19 15.82
C ARG A 311 -11.78 4.16 15.20
N PRO A 312 -12.81 3.70 15.93
CA PRO A 312 -14.20 3.67 15.45
C PRO A 312 -14.72 5.02 14.92
N ASN A 313 -14.29 6.13 15.51
CA ASN A 313 -14.65 7.48 15.10
C ASN A 313 -13.89 7.99 13.85
N GLY A 314 -13.11 7.13 13.20
CA GLY A 314 -12.30 7.47 12.02
C GLY A 314 -10.98 8.18 12.31
N ARG A 315 -10.65 8.51 13.56
CA ARG A 315 -9.33 9.08 13.90
C ARG A 315 -8.24 8.04 13.72
N VAL A 316 -7.13 8.46 13.13
CA VAL A 316 -5.94 7.63 12.91
C VAL A 316 -4.81 8.14 13.78
N ALA A 317 -4.07 7.21 14.39
CA ALA A 317 -2.84 7.48 15.11
C ALA A 317 -1.69 6.66 14.54
N LEU A 318 -0.59 7.29 14.21
CA LEU A 318 0.68 6.63 13.94
C LEU A 318 1.39 6.38 15.27
N ARG A 319 1.55 5.12 15.65
CA ARG A 319 2.22 4.72 16.90
C ARG A 319 3.72 4.64 16.73
N THR A 320 4.16 4.02 15.62
CA THR A 320 5.56 3.90 15.24
C THR A 320 5.69 4.00 13.73
N LEU A 321 6.80 4.54 13.25
CA LEU A 321 7.17 4.58 11.84
C LEU A 321 8.54 3.94 11.66
N GLY A 322 8.60 2.83 10.92
CA GLY A 322 9.87 2.21 10.56
C GLY A 322 10.69 1.71 11.75
N ASP A 323 10.03 1.23 12.82
CA ASP A 323 10.69 0.74 14.02
C ASP A 323 11.60 -0.45 13.71
N THR A 324 12.88 -0.34 14.07
CA THR A 324 13.91 -1.36 14.03
C THR A 324 14.66 -1.45 15.34
N GLY A 325 14.13 -0.84 16.42
CA GLY A 325 14.79 -0.83 17.74
C GLY A 325 14.99 -2.22 18.38
N PHE A 326 14.36 -3.23 17.80
CA PHE A 326 14.53 -4.65 18.18
C PHE A 326 15.63 -5.39 17.41
N MET A 327 16.22 -4.73 16.40
CA MET A 327 17.34 -5.29 15.62
C MET A 327 18.67 -4.77 16.12
N PRO A 328 19.72 -5.62 16.18
CA PRO A 328 21.10 -5.17 16.37
C PRO A 328 21.49 -4.14 15.29
N PRO A 329 22.32 -3.12 15.61
CA PRO A 329 22.68 -2.07 14.65
C PRO A 329 23.32 -2.57 13.35
N ASP A 330 24.13 -3.64 13.42
CA ASP A 330 24.80 -4.30 12.28
C ASP A 330 23.81 -5.04 11.35
N LYS A 331 22.58 -5.26 11.79
CA LYS A 331 21.53 -5.92 11.02
C LYS A 331 20.57 -4.93 10.31
N ILE A 332 20.74 -3.63 10.54
CA ILE A 332 19.85 -2.61 9.96
C ILE A 332 20.32 -2.20 8.56
N THR A 333 19.48 -2.35 7.55
CA THR A 333 19.78 -1.98 6.16
C THR A 333 18.66 -1.14 5.53
N ARG A 334 19.01 -0.40 4.46
CA ARG A 334 18.09 0.52 3.77
C ARG A 334 17.93 0.24 2.28
N SER A 335 18.51 -0.79 1.74
CA SER A 335 18.55 -1.08 0.28
C SER A 335 17.26 -0.76 -0.45
#